data_741150da9585805514e68b4fa31aba23
#
_entry.id   741150da9585805514e68b4fa31aba23
#
_cell.length_a   1.000
_cell.length_b   1.000
_cell.length_c   1.000
_cell.angle_alpha   90.00
_cell.angle_beta   90.00
_cell.angle_gamma   90.00
#
_symmetry.space_group_name_H-M   'P 1'
#
loop_
_entity.id
_entity.type
_entity.pdbx_description
1 polymer ?
#
loop_
_entity_poly.entity_id
_entity_poly.type
_entity_poly.pdbx_seq_one_letter_code
_entity_poly.pdbx_strand_id
1 'polypeptide(L)'
;MSGEAVKISNINLAILIERELDKKGIEKDKNFGLQQFKKEELEQIEDLNIINMNIGKIDELEKLPNLRNLEISSANIRTMWKSKLVTPDARYNYESKLSGIKDFSVIEKLEKLEFLQIDNEENLREINTENLKNLASLKLIDNPNLKEVKGLDFNEELSELNLEHNRRR
;
A
#
# COMPACT_ATOMS: atom_id res chain seq x y z
N MET A 1 -6.43 30.13 -12.66
CA MET A 1 -6.09 29.07 -13.64
C MET A 1 -6.37 27.74 -12.98
N SER A 2 -7.35 26.97 -13.48
CA SER A 2 -7.58 25.61 -12.97
C SER A 2 -6.37 24.75 -13.38
N GLY A 3 -5.58 24.27 -12.40
CA GLY A 3 -4.50 23.33 -12.66
C GLY A 3 -5.01 22.11 -13.42
N GLU A 4 -4.13 21.48 -14.20
CA GLU A 4 -4.46 20.28 -14.94
C GLU A 4 -4.87 19.15 -13.95
N ALA A 5 -6.02 18.51 -14.21
CA ALA A 5 -6.52 17.45 -13.37
C ALA A 5 -5.73 16.15 -13.62
N VAL A 6 -5.23 15.55 -12.56
CA VAL A 6 -4.62 14.22 -12.57
C VAL A 6 -5.71 13.20 -12.24
N LYS A 7 -5.93 12.25 -13.14
CA LYS A 7 -6.90 11.18 -12.92
C LYS A 7 -6.25 10.02 -12.15
N ILE A 8 -6.94 9.56 -11.10
CA ILE A 8 -6.69 8.29 -10.41
C ILE A 8 -7.79 7.32 -10.87
N SER A 9 -7.42 6.36 -11.70
CA SER A 9 -8.39 5.44 -12.33
C SER A 9 -8.95 4.43 -11.35
N ASN A 10 -8.17 4.06 -10.33
CA ASN A 10 -8.61 3.18 -9.27
C ASN A 10 -9.47 3.96 -8.26
N ILE A 11 -10.76 3.65 -8.23
CA ILE A 11 -11.72 4.33 -7.35
C ILE A 11 -11.41 4.15 -5.86
N ASN A 12 -10.94 2.96 -5.45
CA ASN A 12 -10.59 2.70 -4.06
C ASN A 12 -9.35 3.49 -3.65
N LEU A 13 -8.36 3.62 -4.53
CA LEU A 13 -7.21 4.48 -4.31
C LEU A 13 -7.62 5.96 -4.23
N ALA A 14 -8.51 6.41 -5.12
CA ALA A 14 -9.02 7.79 -5.09
C ALA A 14 -9.71 8.12 -3.75
N ILE A 15 -10.53 7.18 -3.24
CA ILE A 15 -11.19 7.33 -1.92
C ILE A 15 -10.16 7.42 -0.79
N LEU A 16 -9.10 6.61 -0.84
CA LEU A 16 -8.03 6.67 0.18
C LEU A 16 -7.30 8.01 0.14
N ILE A 17 -6.97 8.50 -1.06
CA ILE A 17 -6.31 9.80 -1.24
C ILE A 17 -7.18 10.92 -0.69
N GLU A 18 -8.46 10.96 -1.03
CA GLU A 18 -9.40 11.95 -0.52
C GLU A 18 -9.49 11.92 1.02
N ARG A 19 -9.53 10.73 1.60
CA ARG A 19 -9.51 10.54 3.06
C ARG A 19 -8.24 11.07 3.72
N GLU A 20 -7.08 10.91 3.08
CA GLU A 20 -5.83 11.46 3.60
C GLU A 20 -5.79 13.00 3.49
N LEU A 21 -6.34 13.58 2.43
CA LEU A 21 -6.51 15.03 2.33
C LEU A 21 -7.41 15.57 3.44
N ASP A 22 -8.54 14.91 3.68
CA ASP A 22 -9.49 15.28 4.74
C ASP A 22 -8.83 15.26 6.12
N LYS A 23 -8.01 14.25 6.42
CA LYS A 23 -7.25 14.17 7.69
C LYS A 23 -6.31 15.37 7.89
N LYS A 24 -5.79 15.92 6.80
CA LYS A 24 -4.92 17.11 6.78
C LYS A 24 -5.70 18.41 6.76
N GLY A 25 -7.04 18.36 6.72
CA GLY A 25 -7.90 19.54 6.60
C GLY A 25 -7.84 20.18 5.21
N ILE A 26 -7.42 19.42 4.18
CA ILE A 26 -7.33 19.92 2.82
C ILE A 26 -8.62 19.52 2.08
N GLU A 27 -9.45 20.51 1.78
CA GLU A 27 -10.63 20.28 0.95
C GLU A 27 -10.23 20.07 -0.51
N LYS A 28 -10.61 18.92 -1.06
CA LYS A 28 -10.47 18.64 -2.49
C LYS A 28 -11.25 19.65 -3.31
N ASP A 29 -10.71 20.05 -4.45
CA ASP A 29 -11.39 20.99 -5.35
C ASP A 29 -12.72 20.40 -5.86
N LYS A 30 -13.81 21.07 -5.51
CA LYS A 30 -15.19 20.64 -5.84
C LYS A 30 -15.52 20.66 -7.34
N ASN A 31 -14.67 21.32 -8.14
CA ASN A 31 -14.83 21.33 -9.60
C ASN A 31 -14.36 20.02 -10.26
N PHE A 32 -13.66 19.15 -9.50
CA PHE A 32 -13.19 17.86 -9.97
C PHE A 32 -14.05 16.72 -9.45
N GLY A 33 -14.26 15.71 -10.30
CA GLY A 33 -14.95 14.48 -9.91
C GLY A 33 -14.14 13.65 -8.90
N LEU A 34 -14.77 12.61 -8.34
CA LEU A 34 -14.20 11.75 -7.30
C LEU A 34 -12.78 11.24 -7.62
N GLN A 35 -12.49 10.94 -8.88
CA GLN A 35 -11.22 10.35 -9.33
C GLN A 35 -10.27 11.39 -9.96
N GLN A 36 -10.52 12.68 -9.80
CA GLN A 36 -9.71 13.74 -10.35
C GLN A 36 -9.16 14.60 -9.21
N PHE A 37 -7.87 14.90 -9.26
CA PHE A 37 -7.14 15.65 -8.25
C PHE A 37 -6.27 16.70 -8.91
N LYS A 38 -5.99 17.80 -8.21
CA LYS A 38 -4.90 18.69 -8.59
C LYS A 38 -3.57 18.01 -8.29
N LYS A 39 -2.54 18.34 -9.04
CA LYS A 39 -1.19 17.85 -8.77
C LYS A 39 -0.75 18.20 -7.34
N GLU A 40 -1.03 19.43 -6.92
CA GLU A 40 -0.71 19.96 -5.60
C GLU A 40 -1.42 19.20 -4.48
N GLU A 41 -2.62 18.65 -4.73
CA GLU A 41 -3.33 17.79 -3.77
C GLU A 41 -2.62 16.44 -3.63
N LEU A 42 -2.19 15.81 -4.73
CA LEU A 42 -1.44 14.56 -4.70
C LEU A 42 -0.06 14.72 -4.05
N GLU A 43 0.57 15.89 -4.18
CA GLU A 43 1.82 16.23 -3.51
C GLU A 43 1.70 16.32 -1.98
N GLN A 44 0.48 16.45 -1.44
CA GLN A 44 0.24 16.47 0.02
C GLN A 44 0.17 15.07 0.63
N ILE A 45 0.11 14.01 -0.19
CA ILE A 45 -0.01 12.65 0.31
C ILE A 45 1.37 12.10 0.67
N GLU A 46 1.61 11.98 1.95
CA GLU A 46 2.84 11.40 2.54
C GLU A 46 2.58 10.04 3.18
N ASP A 47 1.35 9.79 3.60
CA ASP A 47 0.92 8.57 4.28
C ASP A 47 -0.19 7.90 3.48
N LEU A 48 -0.12 6.57 3.36
CA LEU A 48 -1.20 5.79 2.75
C LEU A 48 -1.30 4.41 3.39
N ASN A 49 -2.51 4.07 3.86
CA ASN A 49 -2.81 2.79 4.48
C ASN A 49 -3.87 2.04 3.67
N ILE A 50 -3.44 0.96 3.01
CA ILE A 50 -4.30 0.06 2.23
C ILE A 50 -4.57 -1.17 3.12
N ILE A 51 -5.54 -1.05 4.03
CA ILE A 51 -5.82 -2.07 5.04
C ILE A 51 -7.18 -2.70 4.80
N ASN A 52 -7.21 -4.03 4.66
CA ASN A 52 -8.44 -4.81 4.48
C ASN A 52 -9.34 -4.26 3.38
N MET A 53 -8.75 -3.82 2.28
CA MET A 53 -9.43 -3.20 1.15
C MET A 53 -9.00 -3.84 -0.16
N ASN A 54 -9.95 -4.24 -0.98
CA ASN A 54 -9.66 -4.70 -2.33
C ASN A 54 -9.33 -3.51 -3.22
N ILE A 55 -8.04 -3.34 -3.53
CA ILE A 55 -7.54 -2.28 -4.39
C ILE A 55 -7.16 -2.81 -5.77
N GLY A 56 -6.75 -4.07 -5.87
CA GLY A 56 -6.40 -4.77 -7.11
C GLY A 56 -5.10 -4.29 -7.74
N LYS A 57 -4.99 -3.02 -8.08
CA LYS A 57 -3.81 -2.43 -8.73
C LYS A 57 -3.30 -1.23 -7.95
N ILE A 58 -1.99 -1.10 -7.85
CA ILE A 58 -1.29 -0.01 -7.14
C ILE A 58 -0.29 0.75 -8.00
N ASP A 59 -0.27 0.51 -9.31
CA ASP A 59 0.61 1.20 -10.25
C ASP A 59 0.48 2.72 -10.18
N GLU A 60 -0.71 3.25 -9.88
CA GLU A 60 -0.95 4.68 -9.75
C GLU A 60 -0.35 5.32 -8.47
N LEU A 61 0.24 4.54 -7.55
CA LEU A 61 1.02 5.11 -6.44
C LEU A 61 2.19 5.98 -6.92
N GLU A 62 2.69 5.74 -8.13
CA GLU A 62 3.71 6.61 -8.75
C GLU A 62 3.25 8.06 -8.94
N LYS A 63 1.93 8.33 -8.89
CA LYS A 63 1.35 9.68 -8.95
C LYS A 63 1.40 10.42 -7.60
N LEU A 64 1.91 9.78 -6.55
CA LEU A 64 2.06 10.34 -5.20
C LEU A 64 3.56 10.63 -4.92
N PRO A 65 4.10 11.76 -5.41
CA PRO A 65 5.54 11.97 -5.44
C PRO A 65 6.20 12.18 -4.08
N ASN A 66 5.39 12.41 -3.04
CA ASN A 66 5.88 12.63 -1.68
C ASN A 66 5.50 11.51 -0.71
N LEU A 67 5.07 10.35 -1.21
CA LEU A 67 4.71 9.22 -0.36
C LEU A 67 5.93 8.72 0.42
N ARG A 68 5.83 8.77 1.76
CA ARG A 68 6.88 8.38 2.72
C ARG A 68 6.52 7.14 3.51
N ASN A 69 5.24 6.99 3.85
CA ASN A 69 4.75 5.91 4.69
C ASN A 69 3.68 5.12 3.93
N LEU A 70 3.97 3.85 3.64
CA LEU A 70 3.04 2.96 2.95
C LEU A 70 2.82 1.70 3.77
N GLU A 71 1.56 1.42 4.10
CA GLU A 71 1.13 0.18 4.70
C GLU A 71 0.13 -0.53 3.78
N ILE A 72 0.39 -1.80 3.50
CA ILE A 72 -0.51 -2.68 2.74
C ILE A 72 -0.75 -3.91 3.61
N SER A 73 -2.01 -4.17 3.98
CA SER A 73 -2.35 -5.30 4.82
C SER A 73 -3.68 -5.92 4.40
N SER A 74 -3.62 -7.17 4.00
CA SER A 74 -4.80 -7.99 3.76
C SER A 74 -5.26 -8.71 5.05
N ALA A 75 -6.52 -9.10 5.09
CA ALA A 75 -7.07 -9.87 6.21
C ALA A 75 -6.32 -11.21 6.38
N ASN A 76 -5.93 -11.52 7.61
CA ASN A 76 -5.24 -12.77 7.91
C ASN A 76 -6.24 -13.94 8.00
N ILE A 77 -6.23 -14.80 6.98
CA ILE A 77 -7.10 -15.98 6.88
C ILE A 77 -6.92 -16.94 8.07
N ARG A 78 -5.69 -17.04 8.61
CA ARG A 78 -5.41 -17.99 9.71
C ARG A 78 -6.11 -17.60 11.01
N THR A 79 -6.18 -16.30 11.31
CA THR A 79 -6.91 -15.81 12.48
C THR A 79 -8.39 -16.01 12.32
N MET A 80 -8.92 -15.89 11.11
CA MET A 80 -10.34 -16.15 10.82
C MET A 80 -10.71 -17.63 10.96
N TRP A 81 -9.89 -18.56 10.46
CA TRP A 81 -10.15 -20.00 10.56
C TRP A 81 -10.04 -20.54 12.01
N LYS A 82 -9.21 -19.92 12.85
CA LYS A 82 -9.12 -20.28 14.28
C LYS A 82 -10.36 -19.88 15.09
N SER A 83 -11.06 -18.85 14.65
CA SER A 83 -12.29 -18.40 15.31
C SER A 83 -13.48 -19.19 14.78
N LYS A 84 -13.69 -20.43 14.99
CA LYS A 84 -14.82 -21.33 14.66
C LYS A 84 -16.14 -20.73 14.12
N LEU A 85 -16.13 -19.47 13.68
CA LEU A 85 -17.23 -18.62 13.21
C LEU A 85 -17.23 -18.46 11.68
N VAL A 86 -16.74 -19.45 10.93
CA VAL A 86 -16.74 -19.37 9.48
C VAL A 86 -18.11 -19.78 8.94
N THR A 87 -19.01 -18.82 8.89
CA THR A 87 -20.24 -18.96 8.10
C THR A 87 -19.93 -18.73 6.61
N PRO A 88 -20.78 -19.20 5.68
CA PRO A 88 -20.63 -18.87 4.24
C PRO A 88 -20.48 -17.38 3.98
N ASP A 89 -21.19 -16.55 4.73
CA ASP A 89 -21.12 -15.10 4.67
C ASP A 89 -19.75 -14.53 5.10
N ALA A 90 -19.08 -15.22 6.04
CA ALA A 90 -17.73 -14.85 6.47
C ALA A 90 -16.69 -15.07 5.35
N ARG A 91 -16.88 -16.06 4.46
CA ARG A 91 -16.00 -16.29 3.32
C ARG A 91 -16.10 -15.15 2.30
N TYR A 92 -17.31 -14.71 1.99
CA TYR A 92 -17.54 -13.57 1.10
C TYR A 92 -16.94 -12.27 1.67
N ASN A 93 -17.16 -12.02 2.97
CA ASN A 93 -16.57 -10.87 3.66
C ASN A 93 -15.04 -10.93 3.73
N TYR A 94 -14.44 -12.12 3.70
CA TYR A 94 -12.99 -12.28 3.68
C TYR A 94 -12.40 -11.90 2.33
N GLU A 95 -12.93 -12.40 1.23
CA GLU A 95 -12.42 -12.08 -0.11
C GLU A 95 -12.44 -10.57 -0.40
N SER A 96 -13.43 -9.86 0.14
CA SER A 96 -13.49 -8.40 0.02
C SER A 96 -12.40 -7.65 0.81
N LYS A 97 -11.73 -8.32 1.74
CA LYS A 97 -10.64 -7.77 2.58
C LYS A 97 -9.24 -8.13 2.11
N LEU A 98 -9.14 -8.91 1.03
CA LEU A 98 -7.87 -9.12 0.35
C LEU A 98 -7.59 -7.90 -0.53
N SER A 99 -6.31 -7.51 -0.60
CA SER A 99 -5.89 -6.38 -1.44
C SER A 99 -6.14 -6.63 -2.92
N GLY A 100 -6.04 -7.88 -3.35
CA GLY A 100 -6.11 -8.28 -4.75
C GLY A 100 -4.91 -7.82 -5.57
N ILE A 101 -3.87 -7.28 -4.94
CA ILE A 101 -2.66 -6.82 -5.61
C ILE A 101 -1.91 -8.03 -6.15
N LYS A 102 -1.53 -7.95 -7.42
CA LYS A 102 -0.75 -8.99 -8.11
C LYS A 102 0.65 -8.52 -8.49
N ASP A 103 0.84 -7.23 -8.58
CA ASP A 103 2.09 -6.59 -8.97
C ASP A 103 2.47 -5.50 -7.95
N PHE A 104 3.61 -5.69 -7.31
CA PHE A 104 4.17 -4.78 -6.30
C PHE A 104 5.34 -3.94 -6.84
N SER A 105 5.68 -4.06 -8.12
CA SER A 105 6.87 -3.44 -8.72
C SER A 105 6.87 -1.91 -8.65
N VAL A 106 5.72 -1.27 -8.58
CA VAL A 106 5.63 0.19 -8.42
C VAL A 106 6.32 0.69 -7.14
N ILE A 107 6.34 -0.14 -6.08
CA ILE A 107 6.97 0.22 -4.80
C ILE A 107 8.46 0.55 -5.00
N GLU A 108 9.13 -0.16 -5.90
CA GLU A 108 10.56 0.06 -6.21
C GLU A 108 10.86 1.47 -6.77
N LYS A 109 9.83 2.18 -7.24
CA LYS A 109 9.91 3.55 -7.79
C LYS A 109 9.59 4.64 -6.76
N LEU A 110 9.13 4.27 -5.56
CA LEU A 110 8.71 5.20 -4.53
C LEU A 110 9.92 5.66 -3.70
N GLU A 111 10.84 6.40 -4.32
CA GLU A 111 12.17 6.73 -3.78
C GLU A 111 12.16 7.50 -2.46
N LYS A 112 11.04 8.13 -2.09
CA LYS A 112 10.88 8.88 -0.83
C LYS A 112 10.36 8.02 0.33
N LEU A 113 10.10 6.73 0.12
CA LEU A 113 9.64 5.87 1.20
C LEU A 113 10.66 5.83 2.35
N GLU A 114 10.16 6.08 3.54
CA GLU A 114 10.85 5.99 4.82
C GLU A 114 10.34 4.78 5.63
N PHE A 115 9.06 4.47 5.50
CA PHE A 115 8.41 3.33 6.13
C PHE A 115 7.63 2.51 5.09
N LEU A 116 7.88 1.20 5.06
CA LEU A 116 7.15 0.25 4.25
C LEU A 116 6.75 -0.96 5.08
N GLN A 117 5.45 -1.23 5.14
CA GLN A 117 4.90 -2.44 5.74
C GLN A 117 3.99 -3.15 4.74
N ILE A 118 4.20 -4.46 4.57
CA ILE A 118 3.35 -5.31 3.72
C ILE A 118 3.07 -6.60 4.49
N ASP A 119 1.79 -6.84 4.80
CA ASP A 119 1.36 -7.97 5.61
C ASP A 119 0.29 -8.81 4.89
N ASN A 120 0.41 -10.13 5.02
CA ASN A 120 -0.58 -11.10 4.54
C ASN A 120 -0.85 -11.04 3.02
N GLU A 121 0.15 -10.71 2.22
CA GLU A 121 0.03 -10.62 0.76
C GLU A 121 0.47 -11.92 0.08
N GLU A 122 -0.50 -12.69 -0.43
CA GLU A 122 -0.25 -13.99 -1.07
C GLU A 122 0.53 -13.87 -2.38
N ASN A 123 0.43 -12.74 -3.05
CA ASN A 123 1.08 -12.52 -4.35
C ASN A 123 2.45 -11.85 -4.24
N LEU A 124 2.85 -11.40 -3.05
CA LEU A 124 4.18 -10.83 -2.84
C LEU A 124 5.23 -11.94 -2.91
N ARG A 125 6.07 -11.94 -3.94
CA ARG A 125 7.11 -12.95 -4.18
C ARG A 125 8.51 -12.41 -3.96
N GLU A 126 8.73 -11.18 -4.33
CA GLU A 126 9.98 -10.46 -4.15
C GLU A 126 9.72 -8.97 -4.00
N ILE A 127 10.66 -8.27 -3.42
CA ILE A 127 10.69 -6.82 -3.39
C ILE A 127 12.15 -6.37 -3.54
N ASN A 128 12.36 -5.32 -4.34
CA ASN A 128 13.67 -4.68 -4.49
C ASN A 128 13.66 -3.31 -3.84
N THR A 129 14.52 -3.09 -2.88
CA THR A 129 14.65 -1.84 -2.11
C THR A 129 15.82 -0.98 -2.55
N GLU A 130 16.53 -1.36 -3.62
CA GLU A 130 17.76 -0.70 -4.08
C GLU A 130 17.60 0.83 -4.27
N ASN A 131 16.44 1.27 -4.76
CA ASN A 131 16.16 2.69 -5.01
C ASN A 131 15.54 3.41 -3.80
N LEU A 132 15.18 2.69 -2.73
CA LEU A 132 14.52 3.23 -1.56
C LEU A 132 15.55 3.75 -0.55
N LYS A 133 16.32 4.77 -0.93
CA LYS A 133 17.48 5.27 -0.16
C LYS A 133 17.12 5.87 1.21
N ASN A 134 15.87 6.31 1.38
CA ASN A 134 15.38 6.90 2.63
C ASN A 134 14.69 5.87 3.54
N LEU A 135 14.65 4.59 3.13
CA LEU A 135 13.93 3.55 3.86
C LEU A 135 14.56 3.30 5.23
N ALA A 136 13.86 3.70 6.29
CA ALA A 136 14.28 3.55 7.68
C ALA A 136 13.64 2.34 8.36
N SER A 137 12.45 1.93 7.94
CA SER A 137 11.74 0.75 8.47
C SER A 137 11.13 -0.08 7.35
N LEU A 138 11.45 -1.37 7.34
CA LEU A 138 10.86 -2.37 6.44
C LEU A 138 10.26 -3.51 7.25
N LYS A 139 8.94 -3.71 7.10
CA LYS A 139 8.20 -4.81 7.72
C LYS A 139 7.47 -5.60 6.64
N LEU A 140 7.85 -6.85 6.48
CA LEU A 140 7.20 -7.80 5.58
C LEU A 140 6.81 -9.01 6.43
N ILE A 141 5.53 -9.12 6.79
CA ILE A 141 5.07 -10.07 7.79
C ILE A 141 3.97 -10.97 7.21
N ASP A 142 4.05 -12.27 7.48
CA ASP A 142 3.03 -13.22 7.03
C ASP A 142 2.78 -13.24 5.51
N ASN A 143 3.78 -12.95 4.68
CA ASN A 143 3.69 -13.05 3.22
C ASN A 143 4.16 -14.44 2.77
N PRO A 144 3.26 -15.42 2.57
CA PRO A 144 3.61 -16.84 2.51
C PRO A 144 4.43 -17.23 1.28
N ASN A 145 4.41 -16.41 0.24
CA ASN A 145 5.10 -16.66 -1.01
C ASN A 145 6.31 -15.74 -1.22
N LEU A 146 6.65 -14.89 -0.25
CA LEU A 146 7.85 -14.05 -0.31
C LEU A 146 9.11 -14.93 -0.30
N LYS A 147 9.93 -14.77 -1.33
CA LYS A 147 11.16 -15.56 -1.55
C LYS A 147 12.41 -14.73 -1.34
N GLU A 148 12.36 -13.47 -1.71
CA GLU A 148 13.55 -12.64 -1.79
C GLU A 148 13.25 -11.17 -1.47
N VAL A 149 14.17 -10.56 -0.74
CA VAL A 149 14.25 -9.11 -0.55
C VAL A 149 15.60 -8.67 -1.08
N LYS A 150 15.59 -7.88 -2.16
CA LYS A 150 16.80 -7.38 -2.83
C LYS A 150 17.11 -5.96 -2.39
N GLY A 151 18.37 -5.58 -2.52
CA GLY A 151 18.78 -4.20 -2.40
C GLY A 151 18.94 -3.68 -0.97
N LEU A 152 18.84 -4.53 0.06
CA LEU A 152 19.00 -4.10 1.47
C LEU A 152 20.36 -3.44 1.75
N ASP A 153 21.40 -3.85 1.04
CA ASP A 153 22.76 -3.28 1.18
C ASP A 153 22.83 -1.81 0.77
N PHE A 154 21.84 -1.32 0.05
CA PHE A 154 21.73 0.07 -0.42
C PHE A 154 20.89 0.97 0.49
N ASN A 155 20.27 0.41 1.54
CA ASN A 155 19.41 1.13 2.47
C ASN A 155 20.20 1.53 3.73
N GLU A 156 21.04 2.56 3.61
CA GLU A 156 21.92 3.02 4.68
C GLU A 156 21.17 3.55 5.92
N GLU A 157 19.95 4.05 5.73
CA GLU A 157 19.07 4.58 6.78
C GLU A 157 18.25 3.49 7.49
N LEU A 158 18.31 2.22 7.02
CA LEU A 158 17.48 1.15 7.54
C LEU A 158 17.87 0.78 8.98
N SER A 159 16.99 1.11 9.93
CA SER A 159 17.16 0.85 11.36
C SER A 159 16.22 -0.21 11.91
N GLU A 160 15.13 -0.51 11.19
CA GLU A 160 14.16 -1.53 11.56
C GLU A 160 13.90 -2.48 10.38
N LEU A 161 14.13 -3.77 10.60
CA LEU A 161 13.83 -4.83 9.63
C LEU A 161 13.07 -5.96 10.32
N ASN A 162 11.85 -6.22 9.86
CA ASN A 162 11.05 -7.35 10.32
C ASN A 162 10.60 -8.18 9.10
N LEU A 163 11.01 -9.45 9.05
CA LEU A 163 10.69 -10.40 7.99
C LEU A 163 10.01 -11.67 8.54
N GLU A 164 9.26 -11.55 9.62
CA GLU A 164 8.67 -12.70 10.31
C GLU A 164 7.60 -13.41 9.49
N HIS A 165 7.54 -14.72 9.64
CA HIS A 165 6.48 -15.60 9.10
C HIS A 165 6.30 -15.61 7.57
N ASN A 166 7.30 -15.16 6.79
CA ASN A 166 7.20 -15.10 5.33
C ASN A 166 7.36 -16.45 4.63
N ARG A 167 7.96 -17.45 5.26
CA ARG A 167 8.08 -18.81 4.71
C ARG A 167 7.49 -19.85 5.65
N ARG A 168 6.61 -20.70 5.13
CA ARG A 168 6.42 -22.02 5.72
C ARG A 168 7.60 -22.91 5.29
N ARG A 169 8.37 -23.37 6.26
CA ARG A 169 9.20 -24.56 6.08
C ARG A 169 8.30 -25.79 5.99
#